data_51342cd8e284ce22b352c129955bc46e
#
_entry.id   51342cd8e284ce22b352c129955bc46e
#
_cell.length_a   1.000
_cell.length_b   1.000
_cell.length_c   1.000
_cell.angle_alpha   90.00
_cell.angle_beta   90.00
_cell.angle_gamma   90.00
#
_symmetry.space_group_name_H-M   'P 1'
#
loop_
_entity.id
_entity.type
_entity.pdbx_description
1 polymer ?
#
loop_
_entity_poly.entity_id
_entity_poly.type
_entity_poly.pdbx_seq_one_letter_code
_entity_poly.pdbx_strand_id
1 'polypeptide(L)'
;MDRCFDSFGERKKARLMEERKKKRKRYGGGAHGNRSSLDGSDDEQMLLPNPMVGFNLPGYRRPSVMRMLPQQAIGPPFFYYENVAQTPRGVWETISRFLYDIEPEFVDSMHLSAAARKRGYIHNLPIENRSPLLPLPPKTIFEAFPHYKKWWPSWDPRRQFNCLQTTVASAKTTERIQCLLARSSNPPPPSVQKYVIDECRKWNLVWVGKNKVAPLEPNEVEYLLGFPRDHTRGVGKTERYKSLGNSFHVDTVAYHLSVLRDMFPNGVSVLSLFTGIGGGEVALHRLGIHMRAVVSVEIGEANRRILRGWWDQTQTGTLIEIADVKSLTPDIIASYVGRFGGFDLVIGGSPCNNLAGSNRHHRDGLEGEQSSLFYHYFRILDVVKSAMARM
;
A
#
# COMPACT_ATOMS: atom_id res chain seq x y z
N MET A 1 -19.41 -22.38 -41.63
CA MET A 1 -19.15 -20.91 -41.58
C MET A 1 -18.16 -20.59 -40.48
N ASP A 2 -16.91 -21.03 -40.63
CA ASP A 2 -15.85 -20.80 -39.66
C ASP A 2 -14.49 -20.69 -40.37
N ARG A 3 -14.19 -19.53 -40.93
CA ARG A 3 -12.87 -19.19 -41.45
C ARG A 3 -12.69 -17.68 -41.69
N CYS A 4 -13.01 -16.83 -40.74
CA CYS A 4 -12.78 -15.39 -40.94
C CYS A 4 -12.28 -14.60 -39.74
N PHE A 5 -11.91 -15.24 -38.62
CA PHE A 5 -11.46 -14.49 -37.41
C PHE A 5 -9.98 -14.61 -37.08
N ASP A 6 -9.19 -15.48 -37.73
CA ASP A 6 -7.77 -15.67 -37.42
C ASP A 6 -6.78 -14.78 -38.17
N SER A 7 -7.21 -14.09 -39.24
CA SER A 7 -6.25 -13.32 -40.08
C SER A 7 -5.89 -11.93 -39.54
N PHE A 8 -6.67 -11.37 -38.61
CA PHE A 8 -6.40 -10.03 -38.04
C PHE A 8 -5.36 -10.02 -36.91
N GLY A 9 -5.30 -11.09 -36.13
CA GLY A 9 -4.36 -11.24 -35.03
C GLY A 9 -2.93 -11.50 -35.48
N GLU A 10 -2.77 -12.28 -36.54
CA GLU A 10 -1.46 -12.61 -37.09
C GLU A 10 -0.79 -11.44 -37.85
N ARG A 11 -1.57 -10.65 -38.56
CA ARG A 11 -1.04 -9.42 -39.22
C ARG A 11 -0.54 -8.37 -38.25
N LYS A 12 -1.19 -8.26 -37.06
CA LYS A 12 -0.76 -7.32 -36.02
C LYS A 12 0.55 -7.79 -35.34
N LYS A 13 0.70 -9.10 -35.12
CA LYS A 13 1.95 -9.69 -34.59
C LYS A 13 3.10 -9.58 -35.58
N ALA A 14 2.88 -9.81 -36.86
CA ALA A 14 3.89 -9.69 -37.89
C ALA A 14 4.39 -8.24 -38.03
N ARG A 15 3.49 -7.26 -37.98
CA ARG A 15 3.86 -5.83 -38.05
C ARG A 15 4.68 -5.36 -36.85
N LEU A 16 4.36 -5.81 -35.65
CA LEU A 16 5.13 -5.54 -34.43
C LEU A 16 6.52 -6.18 -34.42
N MET A 17 6.66 -7.36 -35.01
CA MET A 17 7.98 -8.02 -35.19
C MET A 17 8.86 -7.32 -36.26
N GLU A 18 8.25 -6.81 -37.30
CA GLU A 18 8.98 -6.08 -38.35
C GLU A 18 9.45 -4.69 -37.89
N GLU A 19 8.65 -3.99 -37.09
CA GLU A 19 9.06 -2.74 -36.43
C GLU A 19 10.20 -2.95 -35.42
N ARG A 20 10.18 -4.05 -34.67
CA ARG A 20 11.30 -4.44 -33.78
C ARG A 20 12.58 -4.77 -34.56
N LYS A 21 12.50 -5.43 -35.74
CA LYS A 21 13.66 -5.69 -36.61
C LYS A 21 14.21 -4.41 -37.25
N LYS A 22 13.37 -3.45 -37.64
CA LYS A 22 13.80 -2.15 -38.18
C LYS A 22 14.48 -1.27 -37.13
N LYS A 23 14.02 -1.28 -35.84
CA LYS A 23 14.71 -0.58 -34.75
C LYS A 23 16.09 -1.19 -34.44
N ARG A 24 16.24 -2.52 -34.52
CA ARG A 24 17.54 -3.19 -34.30
C ARG A 24 18.57 -2.90 -35.37
N LYS A 25 18.17 -2.64 -36.64
CA LYS A 25 19.10 -2.30 -37.75
C LYS A 25 19.58 -0.84 -37.76
N ARG A 26 18.91 0.08 -37.02
CA ARG A 26 19.32 1.50 -36.96
C ARG A 26 20.40 1.81 -35.90
N TYR A 27 20.79 0.87 -35.04
CA TYR A 27 21.80 1.06 -34.00
C TYR A 27 22.94 0.04 -34.02
N GLY A 28 23.26 -0.52 -35.16
CA GLY A 28 24.35 -1.48 -35.32
C GLY A 28 25.42 -1.00 -36.33
N GLY A 29 26.36 -0.24 -35.88
CA GLY A 29 27.56 0.12 -36.63
C GLY A 29 28.68 0.58 -35.72
N GLY A 30 29.69 -0.28 -35.51
CA GLY A 30 31.03 0.14 -35.12
C GLY A 30 31.62 -0.42 -33.83
N ALA A 31 32.66 -1.25 -34.03
CA ALA A 31 33.88 -1.50 -33.28
C ALA A 31 33.95 -2.76 -32.36
N HIS A 32 34.93 -3.59 -32.73
CA HIS A 32 35.42 -4.77 -32.00
C HIS A 32 35.94 -4.41 -30.60
N GLY A 33 35.53 -5.16 -29.60
CA GLY A 33 36.09 -5.18 -28.26
C GLY A 33 35.51 -6.33 -27.47
N ASN A 34 36.36 -7.18 -26.96
CA ASN A 34 36.13 -8.35 -26.17
C ASN A 34 35.00 -8.13 -25.14
N ARG A 35 33.92 -8.91 -25.17
CA ARG A 35 32.84 -8.83 -24.21
C ARG A 35 32.61 -10.17 -23.53
N SER A 36 33.03 -10.24 -22.28
CA SER A 36 32.41 -11.10 -21.27
C SER A 36 30.93 -10.74 -21.15
N SER A 37 30.07 -11.74 -21.21
CA SER A 37 28.62 -11.63 -21.05
C SER A 37 28.28 -11.09 -19.67
N LEU A 38 27.84 -9.83 -19.61
CA LEU A 38 27.11 -9.27 -18.49
C LEU A 38 25.70 -8.99 -19.00
N ASP A 39 24.78 -9.86 -18.61
CA ASP A 39 23.35 -9.66 -18.74
C ASP A 39 22.95 -8.68 -17.64
N GLY A 40 22.98 -7.38 -17.96
CA GLY A 40 22.73 -6.29 -17.03
C GLY A 40 21.29 -5.82 -17.13
N SER A 41 20.41 -6.41 -16.33
CA SER A 41 19.18 -5.75 -15.87
C SER A 41 19.40 -5.32 -14.42
N ASP A 42 20.23 -4.32 -14.23
CA ASP A 42 20.46 -3.68 -12.91
C ASP A 42 19.31 -2.73 -12.56
N ASP A 43 18.13 -3.30 -12.28
CA ASP A 43 17.18 -2.69 -11.36
C ASP A 43 17.74 -2.92 -9.93
N GLU A 44 18.78 -2.18 -9.54
CA GLU A 44 19.32 -2.22 -8.19
C GLU A 44 18.23 -1.78 -7.18
N GLN A 45 17.47 -2.75 -6.70
CA GLN A 45 16.55 -2.53 -5.60
C GLN A 45 17.35 -2.21 -4.34
N MET A 46 16.89 -1.22 -3.60
CA MET A 46 17.43 -0.89 -2.28
C MET A 46 17.37 -2.12 -1.37
N LEU A 47 18.51 -2.45 -0.74
CA LEU A 47 18.56 -3.49 0.29
C LEU A 47 17.83 -2.98 1.53
N LEU A 48 16.69 -3.60 1.83
CA LEU A 48 15.88 -3.25 2.99
C LEU A 48 16.40 -3.95 4.25
N PRO A 49 16.28 -3.31 5.44
CA PRO A 49 16.64 -3.96 6.69
C PRO A 49 15.79 -5.21 6.93
N ASN A 50 16.42 -6.27 7.39
CA ASN A 50 15.74 -7.51 7.75
C ASN A 50 16.00 -7.84 9.23
N PRO A 51 14.96 -8.06 10.03
CA PRO A 51 13.54 -7.97 9.74
C PRO A 51 13.04 -6.51 9.69
N MET A 52 12.03 -6.24 8.83
CA MET A 52 11.39 -4.92 8.72
C MET A 52 10.33 -4.75 9.81
N VAL A 53 10.75 -4.45 11.02
CA VAL A 53 9.86 -4.41 12.21
C VAL A 53 9.55 -3.00 12.70
N GLY A 54 10.10 -1.98 12.06
CA GLY A 54 9.95 -0.59 12.51
C GLY A 54 10.74 -0.30 13.80
N PHE A 55 10.37 0.79 14.46
CA PHE A 55 11.00 1.21 15.71
C PHE A 55 10.17 0.74 16.91
N ASN A 56 10.85 0.20 17.94
CA ASN A 56 10.26 -0.12 19.25
C ASN A 56 9.01 -1.00 19.20
N LEU A 57 8.91 -1.92 18.24
CA LEU A 57 7.79 -2.86 18.15
C LEU A 57 7.72 -3.76 19.40
N PRO A 58 6.57 -3.83 20.11
CA PRO A 58 6.41 -4.63 21.31
C PRO A 58 6.74 -6.12 21.07
N GLY A 59 7.48 -6.74 21.98
CA GLY A 59 7.84 -8.16 21.90
C GLY A 59 9.02 -8.46 20.99
N TYR A 60 9.60 -7.46 20.33
CA TYR A 60 10.79 -7.62 19.50
C TYR A 60 12.04 -7.22 20.28
N ARG A 61 12.97 -8.17 20.50
CA ARG A 61 14.21 -7.94 21.24
C ARG A 61 15.24 -7.19 20.38
N ARG A 62 15.02 -5.91 20.16
CA ARG A 62 16.03 -4.98 19.63
C ARG A 62 16.32 -3.91 20.67
N PRO A 63 17.52 -3.30 20.64
CA PRO A 63 17.77 -2.12 21.44
C PRO A 63 16.70 -1.07 21.18
N SER A 64 16.28 -0.36 22.23
CA SER A 64 15.40 0.80 22.06
C SER A 64 16.08 1.79 21.11
N VAL A 65 15.36 2.18 20.06
CA VAL A 65 15.83 3.18 19.11
C VAL A 65 15.51 4.56 19.70
N MET A 66 16.53 5.38 19.83
CA MET A 66 16.35 6.80 20.11
C MET A 66 16.49 7.56 18.79
N ARG A 67 15.48 8.35 18.43
CA ARG A 67 15.49 9.16 17.21
C ARG A 67 15.52 10.64 17.56
N MET A 68 16.57 11.34 17.13
CA MET A 68 16.63 12.79 17.19
C MET A 68 16.02 13.36 15.90
N LEU A 69 15.02 14.22 16.05
CA LEU A 69 14.45 14.96 14.92
C LEU A 69 15.22 16.27 14.69
N PRO A 70 15.43 16.66 13.43
CA PRO A 70 15.92 18.00 13.12
C PRO A 70 14.97 19.07 13.67
N GLN A 71 15.50 20.21 14.10
CA GLN A 71 14.72 21.31 14.68
C GLN A 71 13.54 21.70 13.79
N GLN A 72 13.73 21.70 12.48
CA GLN A 72 12.70 22.04 11.49
C GLN A 72 11.55 21.04 11.42
N ALA A 73 11.76 19.82 11.89
CA ALA A 73 10.78 18.74 11.86
C ALA A 73 10.01 18.58 13.17
N ILE A 74 10.38 19.30 14.23
CA ILE A 74 9.67 19.26 15.50
C ILE A 74 8.25 19.85 15.29
N GLY A 75 7.22 19.05 15.58
CA GLY A 75 5.83 19.40 15.32
C GLY A 75 5.14 20.13 16.47
N PRO A 76 3.88 20.60 16.35
CA PRO A 76 2.98 20.46 15.20
C PRO A 76 3.34 21.39 14.02
N PRO A 77 2.81 21.11 12.80
CA PRO A 77 1.99 19.93 12.49
C PRO A 77 2.83 18.65 12.57
N PHE A 78 2.25 17.60 13.10
CA PHE A 78 2.79 16.27 12.87
C PHE A 78 2.53 15.90 11.42
N PHE A 79 3.47 15.16 10.80
CA PHE A 79 3.27 14.65 9.46
C PHE A 79 3.61 13.16 9.38
N TYR A 80 2.95 12.47 8.46
CA TYR A 80 3.07 11.04 8.27
C TYR A 80 2.94 10.71 6.78
N TYR A 81 4.03 10.21 6.20
CA TYR A 81 4.10 9.83 4.80
C TYR A 81 4.40 8.33 4.67
N GLU A 82 3.64 7.64 3.82
CA GLU A 82 3.78 6.21 3.55
C GLU A 82 4.01 5.95 2.08
N ASN A 83 4.86 4.97 1.76
CA ASN A 83 4.94 4.40 0.42
C ASN A 83 5.48 2.96 0.44
N VAL A 84 5.52 2.29 -0.75
CA VAL A 84 6.09 0.95 -0.88
C VAL A 84 7.56 0.95 -0.44
N ALA A 85 7.95 -0.09 0.33
CA ALA A 85 9.31 -0.18 0.83
C ALA A 85 10.32 -0.50 -0.29
N GLN A 86 9.93 -1.37 -1.23
CA GLN A 86 10.77 -1.78 -2.35
C GLN A 86 10.59 -0.82 -3.53
N THR A 87 11.43 0.19 -3.58
CA THR A 87 11.49 1.22 -4.63
C THR A 87 12.77 1.08 -5.43
N PRO A 88 12.90 1.75 -6.59
CA PRO A 88 14.20 1.96 -7.22
C PRO A 88 15.20 2.62 -6.25
N ARG A 89 16.50 2.37 -6.49
CA ARG A 89 17.58 2.95 -5.67
C ARG A 89 17.49 4.48 -5.64
N GLY A 90 17.76 5.09 -4.50
CA GLY A 90 17.78 6.54 -4.33
C GLY A 90 16.42 7.19 -4.08
N VAL A 91 15.30 6.46 -4.25
CA VAL A 91 13.96 7.03 -4.03
C VAL A 91 13.74 7.41 -2.57
N TRP A 92 14.04 6.51 -1.63
CA TRP A 92 13.86 6.81 -0.21
C TRP A 92 14.82 7.86 0.31
N GLU A 93 16.06 7.92 -0.21
CA GLU A 93 17.01 8.99 0.07
C GLU A 93 16.48 10.35 -0.41
N THR A 94 15.85 10.37 -1.59
CA THR A 94 15.21 11.60 -2.11
C THR A 94 14.02 12.01 -1.26
N ILE A 95 13.11 11.08 -0.94
CA ILE A 95 11.96 11.35 -0.07
C ILE A 95 12.41 11.87 1.30
N SER A 96 13.42 11.22 1.91
CA SER A 96 14.01 11.63 3.19
C SER A 96 14.50 13.06 3.14
N ARG A 97 15.30 13.42 2.12
CA ARG A 97 15.85 14.77 1.92
C ARG A 97 14.76 15.84 1.86
N PHE A 98 13.66 15.60 1.17
CA PHE A 98 12.53 16.51 1.13
C PHE A 98 11.75 16.54 2.45
N LEU A 99 11.74 15.46 3.22
CA LEU A 99 11.07 15.36 4.51
C LEU A 99 12.07 15.52 5.68
N TYR A 100 12.86 16.59 5.61
CA TYR A 100 13.77 17.07 6.68
C TYR A 100 14.89 16.09 7.03
N ASP A 101 15.39 15.30 6.06
CA ASP A 101 16.42 14.28 6.27
C ASP A 101 16.07 13.22 7.34
N ILE A 102 14.76 13.01 7.58
CA ILE A 102 14.32 11.97 8.50
C ILE A 102 14.46 10.61 7.81
N GLU A 103 15.17 9.70 8.50
CA GLU A 103 15.30 8.32 8.02
C GLU A 103 13.95 7.60 7.99
N PRO A 104 13.66 6.82 6.92
CA PRO A 104 12.44 6.05 6.84
C PRO A 104 12.44 4.91 7.85
N GLU A 105 11.28 4.67 8.44
CA GLU A 105 10.96 3.49 9.23
C GLU A 105 10.34 2.44 8.32
N PHE A 106 10.99 1.27 8.17
CA PHE A 106 10.47 0.19 7.35
C PHE A 106 9.74 -0.84 8.19
N VAL A 107 8.51 -1.15 7.81
CA VAL A 107 7.64 -2.11 8.51
C VAL A 107 7.03 -3.10 7.54
N ASP A 108 7.11 -4.39 7.89
CA ASP A 108 6.27 -5.42 7.30
C ASP A 108 5.10 -5.71 8.26
N SER A 109 3.88 -5.50 7.80
CA SER A 109 2.68 -5.74 8.62
C SER A 109 2.53 -7.19 9.09
N MET A 110 3.28 -8.15 8.53
CA MET A 110 3.29 -9.54 8.99
C MET A 110 3.65 -9.68 10.49
N HIS A 111 4.35 -8.70 11.06
CA HIS A 111 4.67 -8.64 12.49
C HIS A 111 3.49 -8.19 13.34
N LEU A 112 2.49 -7.57 12.74
CA LEU A 112 1.30 -7.03 13.40
C LEU A 112 0.01 -7.78 13.02
N SER A 113 -0.05 -8.40 11.83
CA SER A 113 -1.25 -9.02 11.30
C SER A 113 -0.97 -10.29 10.49
N ALA A 114 -2.02 -10.96 10.03
CA ALA A 114 -1.94 -12.18 9.20
C ALA A 114 -1.54 -11.93 7.74
N ALA A 115 -1.36 -10.69 7.30
CA ALA A 115 -0.99 -10.35 5.94
C ALA A 115 0.29 -9.52 5.89
N ALA A 116 1.22 -9.89 5.02
CA ALA A 116 2.44 -9.13 4.77
C ALA A 116 2.14 -7.87 3.96
N ARG A 117 2.75 -6.74 4.34
CA ARG A 117 2.72 -5.48 3.57
C ARG A 117 3.95 -4.65 3.91
N LYS A 118 4.97 -4.74 3.07
CA LYS A 118 6.23 -4.03 3.26
C LYS A 118 6.10 -2.58 2.84
N ARG A 119 6.24 -1.67 3.81
CA ARG A 119 6.11 -0.23 3.61
C ARG A 119 7.24 0.52 4.29
N GLY A 120 7.55 1.69 3.76
CA GLY A 120 8.39 2.69 4.38
C GLY A 120 7.52 3.86 4.84
N TYR A 121 7.90 4.45 5.97
CA TYR A 121 7.21 5.56 6.61
C TYR A 121 8.21 6.63 6.99
N ILE A 122 7.92 7.89 6.65
CA ILE A 122 8.65 9.05 7.17
C ILE A 122 7.67 9.92 7.92
N HIS A 123 7.97 10.21 9.18
CA HIS A 123 7.10 10.96 10.07
C HIS A 123 7.92 11.63 11.18
N ASN A 124 7.37 12.66 11.80
CA ASN A 124 7.95 13.34 12.97
C ASN A 124 7.22 13.00 14.29
N LEU A 125 6.41 11.93 14.32
CA LEU A 125 5.76 11.44 15.53
C LEU A 125 6.79 10.89 16.53
N PRO A 126 6.55 10.98 17.84
CA PRO A 126 7.31 10.20 18.82
C PRO A 126 7.30 8.70 18.48
N ILE A 127 8.38 8.02 18.79
CA ILE A 127 8.53 6.57 18.55
C ILE A 127 8.48 5.76 19.84
N GLU A 128 8.44 6.42 20.98
CA GLU A 128 8.26 5.86 22.31
C GLU A 128 6.76 5.78 22.64
N ASN A 129 6.42 4.88 23.57
CA ASN A 129 5.07 4.72 24.11
C ASN A 129 3.97 4.40 23.08
N ARG A 130 4.35 3.81 21.95
CA ARG A 130 3.40 3.29 20.98
C ARG A 130 2.68 2.07 21.53
N SER A 131 1.40 1.95 21.22
CA SER A 131 0.56 0.81 21.62
C SER A 131 -0.22 0.26 20.42
N PRO A 132 -0.33 -1.09 20.29
CA PRO A 132 -1.18 -1.68 19.27
C PRO A 132 -2.66 -1.47 19.61
N LEU A 133 -3.51 -1.58 18.58
CA LEU A 133 -4.96 -1.63 18.79
C LEU A 133 -5.37 -2.87 19.57
N LEU A 134 -6.40 -2.74 20.38
CA LEU A 134 -7.03 -3.85 21.09
C LEU A 134 -8.48 -4.05 20.59
N PRO A 135 -8.92 -5.31 20.40
CA PRO A 135 -8.13 -6.56 20.51
C PRO A 135 -7.03 -6.63 19.47
N LEU A 136 -5.96 -7.38 19.76
CA LEU A 136 -4.85 -7.55 18.83
C LEU A 136 -5.33 -8.15 17.50
N PRO A 137 -4.85 -7.67 16.35
CA PRO A 137 -5.15 -8.27 15.06
C PRO A 137 -4.69 -9.75 15.00
N PRO A 138 -5.39 -10.61 14.24
CA PRO A 138 -4.96 -11.98 14.03
C PRO A 138 -3.60 -12.01 13.33
N LYS A 139 -2.71 -12.90 13.74
CA LYS A 139 -1.36 -13.06 13.17
C LYS A 139 -1.23 -14.21 12.19
N THR A 140 -2.22 -15.08 12.13
CA THR A 140 -2.22 -16.23 11.23
C THR A 140 -3.51 -16.33 10.43
N ILE A 141 -3.46 -17.07 9.33
CA ILE A 141 -4.64 -17.34 8.48
C ILE A 141 -5.77 -17.96 9.30
N PHE A 142 -5.43 -18.89 10.22
CA PHE A 142 -6.44 -19.61 10.98
C PHE A 142 -6.96 -18.84 12.18
N GLU A 143 -6.22 -17.88 12.70
CA GLU A 143 -6.74 -16.91 13.67
C GLU A 143 -7.74 -15.95 12.99
N ALA A 144 -7.40 -15.49 11.78
CA ALA A 144 -8.28 -14.62 11.00
C ALA A 144 -9.53 -15.35 10.49
N PHE A 145 -9.34 -16.56 9.96
CA PHE A 145 -10.38 -17.33 9.26
C PHE A 145 -10.35 -18.80 9.65
N PRO A 146 -10.79 -19.17 10.86
CA PRO A 146 -10.71 -20.55 11.36
C PRO A 146 -11.49 -21.55 10.51
N HIS A 147 -12.53 -21.11 9.79
CA HIS A 147 -13.37 -21.97 8.96
C HIS A 147 -12.64 -22.56 7.74
N TYR A 148 -11.55 -21.93 7.25
CA TYR A 148 -10.76 -22.48 6.15
C TYR A 148 -9.93 -23.70 6.57
N LYS A 149 -9.64 -23.89 7.86
CA LYS A 149 -8.86 -25.01 8.39
C LYS A 149 -9.44 -26.37 7.95
N LYS A 150 -10.76 -26.47 7.83
CA LYS A 150 -11.48 -27.69 7.42
C LYS A 150 -11.01 -28.23 6.06
N TRP A 151 -10.65 -27.35 5.13
CA TRP A 151 -10.30 -27.71 3.75
C TRP A 151 -8.81 -27.60 3.48
N TRP A 152 -8.03 -27.11 4.46
CA TRP A 152 -6.60 -26.84 4.29
C TRP A 152 -5.81 -28.15 4.26
N PRO A 153 -5.10 -28.46 3.15
CA PRO A 153 -4.35 -29.72 3.07
C PRO A 153 -3.10 -29.64 3.94
N SER A 154 -2.69 -30.79 4.50
CA SER A 154 -1.54 -30.87 5.38
C SER A 154 -0.20 -30.50 4.73
N TRP A 155 -0.13 -30.59 3.43
CA TRP A 155 1.06 -30.22 2.65
C TRP A 155 1.13 -28.72 2.29
N ASP A 156 0.11 -27.91 2.59
CA ASP A 156 0.17 -26.45 2.43
C ASP A 156 0.64 -25.79 3.74
N PRO A 157 1.92 -25.36 3.81
CA PRO A 157 2.52 -24.86 5.05
C PRO A 157 2.23 -23.38 5.32
N ARG A 158 1.45 -22.71 4.49
CA ARG A 158 1.19 -21.26 4.63
C ARG A 158 0.49 -20.96 5.95
N ARG A 159 1.01 -19.96 6.66
CA ARG A 159 0.43 -19.46 7.91
C ARG A 159 -0.02 -18.02 7.83
N GLN A 160 0.51 -17.27 6.86
CA GLN A 160 0.18 -15.85 6.64
C GLN A 160 -0.04 -15.62 5.14
N PHE A 161 -0.73 -14.54 4.83
CA PHE A 161 -0.93 -14.05 3.47
C PHE A 161 0.24 -13.19 3.01
N ASN A 162 0.49 -13.20 1.72
CA ASN A 162 1.36 -12.20 1.07
C ASN A 162 0.66 -10.84 0.99
N CYS A 163 1.36 -9.85 0.46
CA CYS A 163 0.79 -8.53 0.20
C CYS A 163 -0.53 -8.65 -0.57
N LEU A 164 -1.57 -8.03 -0.02
CA LEU A 164 -2.88 -7.97 -0.65
C LEU A 164 -2.80 -7.03 -1.85
N GLN A 165 -3.18 -7.55 -3.01
CA GLN A 165 -3.01 -6.88 -4.31
C GLN A 165 -4.29 -6.15 -4.74
N THR A 166 -4.16 -5.31 -5.76
CA THR A 166 -5.29 -4.59 -6.40
C THR A 166 -6.14 -5.47 -7.30
N THR A 167 -5.67 -6.69 -7.59
CA THR A 167 -6.33 -7.68 -8.45
C THR A 167 -6.30 -9.05 -7.78
N VAL A 168 -7.18 -9.94 -8.20
CA VAL A 168 -7.28 -11.32 -7.72
C VAL A 168 -7.07 -12.31 -8.85
N ALA A 169 -6.84 -13.58 -8.50
CA ALA A 169 -6.73 -14.65 -9.48
C ALA A 169 -8.00 -14.76 -10.34
N SER A 170 -7.80 -15.02 -11.63
CA SER A 170 -8.90 -15.30 -12.54
C SER A 170 -9.52 -16.67 -12.25
N ALA A 171 -10.78 -16.88 -12.67
CA ALA A 171 -11.44 -18.19 -12.62
C ALA A 171 -10.60 -19.27 -13.33
N LYS A 172 -9.99 -18.93 -14.47
CA LYS A 172 -9.11 -19.85 -15.21
C LYS A 172 -7.92 -20.34 -14.37
N THR A 173 -7.38 -19.50 -13.48
CA THR A 173 -6.27 -19.88 -12.57
C THR A 173 -6.73 -20.88 -11.53
N THR A 174 -7.86 -20.63 -10.88
CA THR A 174 -8.42 -21.51 -9.85
C THR A 174 -8.89 -22.84 -10.44
N GLU A 175 -9.51 -22.83 -11.61
CA GLU A 175 -9.91 -24.03 -12.36
C GLU A 175 -8.71 -24.89 -12.77
N ARG A 176 -7.61 -24.26 -13.23
CA ARG A 176 -6.37 -24.98 -13.56
C ARG A 176 -5.82 -25.71 -12.34
N ILE A 177 -5.79 -25.07 -11.17
CA ILE A 177 -5.35 -25.69 -9.92
C ILE A 177 -6.25 -26.88 -9.58
N GLN A 178 -7.57 -26.70 -9.66
CA GLN A 178 -8.54 -27.76 -9.36
C GLN A 178 -8.37 -28.96 -10.30
N CYS A 179 -8.24 -28.73 -11.60
CA CYS A 179 -8.05 -29.79 -12.58
C CYS A 179 -6.72 -30.55 -12.36
N LEU A 180 -5.65 -29.81 -12.05
CA LEU A 180 -4.34 -30.40 -11.78
C LEU A 180 -4.39 -31.32 -10.54
N LEU A 181 -5.00 -30.87 -9.46
CA LEU A 181 -5.16 -31.63 -8.23
C LEU A 181 -6.08 -32.85 -8.41
N ALA A 182 -7.17 -32.71 -9.19
CA ALA A 182 -8.09 -33.82 -9.48
C ALA A 182 -7.43 -34.96 -10.25
N ARG A 183 -6.40 -34.66 -11.05
CA ARG A 183 -5.63 -35.63 -11.84
C ARG A 183 -4.39 -36.18 -11.12
N SER A 184 -4.08 -35.65 -9.95
CA SER A 184 -2.90 -36.05 -9.16
C SER A 184 -3.26 -37.08 -8.09
N SER A 185 -2.29 -37.81 -7.60
CA SER A 185 -2.42 -38.64 -6.40
C SER A 185 -2.77 -37.80 -5.16
N ASN A 186 -3.16 -38.45 -4.08
CA ASN A 186 -3.38 -37.78 -2.80
C ASN A 186 -2.44 -38.40 -1.73
N PRO A 187 -1.46 -37.63 -1.21
CA PRO A 187 -1.10 -36.25 -1.56
C PRO A 187 -0.55 -36.12 -2.99
N PRO A 188 -0.63 -34.90 -3.59
CA PRO A 188 -0.07 -34.64 -4.92
C PRO A 188 1.48 -34.80 -4.90
N PRO A 189 2.11 -35.05 -6.07
CA PRO A 189 3.57 -35.07 -6.18
C PRO A 189 4.19 -33.72 -5.75
N PRO A 190 5.45 -33.70 -5.24
CA PRO A 190 6.09 -32.48 -4.75
C PRO A 190 6.14 -31.33 -5.74
N SER A 191 6.29 -31.60 -7.04
CA SER A 191 6.28 -30.61 -8.10
C SER A 191 4.91 -29.92 -8.24
N VAL A 192 3.83 -30.69 -8.11
CA VAL A 192 2.45 -30.18 -8.15
C VAL A 192 2.17 -29.36 -6.89
N GLN A 193 2.56 -29.87 -5.69
CA GLN A 193 2.42 -29.13 -4.44
C GLN A 193 3.10 -27.77 -4.55
N LYS A 194 4.36 -27.74 -5.01
CA LYS A 194 5.12 -26.49 -5.19
C LYS A 194 4.39 -25.51 -6.09
N TYR A 195 3.97 -25.95 -7.28
CA TYR A 195 3.23 -25.08 -8.21
C TYR A 195 1.97 -24.51 -7.57
N VAL A 196 1.15 -25.35 -6.93
CA VAL A 196 -0.10 -24.93 -6.30
C VAL A 196 0.16 -23.94 -5.15
N ILE A 197 1.16 -24.22 -4.30
CA ILE A 197 1.54 -23.33 -3.20
C ILE A 197 2.03 -21.98 -3.73
N ASP A 198 2.83 -21.97 -4.79
CA ASP A 198 3.34 -20.73 -5.39
C ASP A 198 2.21 -19.88 -5.98
N GLU A 199 1.24 -20.49 -6.69
CA GLU A 199 0.04 -19.78 -7.16
C GLU A 199 -0.84 -19.30 -6.00
N CYS A 200 -1.02 -20.13 -4.97
CA CYS A 200 -1.77 -19.76 -3.78
C CYS A 200 -1.10 -18.60 -3.00
N ARG A 201 0.22 -18.55 -2.92
CA ARG A 201 0.97 -17.43 -2.32
C ARG A 201 0.84 -16.17 -3.16
N LYS A 202 1.01 -16.31 -4.48
CA LYS A 202 0.95 -15.18 -5.42
C LYS A 202 -0.39 -14.45 -5.35
N TRP A 203 -1.49 -15.20 -5.25
CA TRP A 203 -2.84 -14.66 -5.35
C TRP A 203 -3.61 -14.65 -4.02
N ASN A 204 -2.96 -15.02 -2.92
CA ASN A 204 -3.59 -15.15 -1.60
C ASN A 204 -4.84 -16.06 -1.62
N LEU A 205 -4.76 -17.20 -2.34
CA LEU A 205 -5.88 -18.13 -2.43
C LEU A 205 -6.07 -18.90 -1.13
N VAL A 206 -7.33 -19.18 -0.80
CA VAL A 206 -7.75 -19.97 0.34
C VAL A 206 -8.47 -21.25 -0.11
N TRP A 207 -8.37 -22.29 0.70
CA TRP A 207 -9.03 -23.57 0.41
C TRP A 207 -10.50 -23.52 0.85
N VAL A 208 -11.41 -23.63 -0.11
CA VAL A 208 -12.85 -23.53 0.11
C VAL A 208 -13.60 -24.85 -0.07
N GLY A 209 -12.89 -25.92 -0.46
CA GLY A 209 -13.41 -27.26 -0.66
C GLY A 209 -12.29 -28.25 -1.00
N LYS A 210 -12.61 -29.54 -1.16
CA LYS A 210 -11.66 -30.56 -1.61
C LYS A 210 -11.09 -30.15 -2.98
N ASN A 211 -9.76 -30.00 -3.05
CA ASN A 211 -9.03 -29.55 -4.25
C ASN A 211 -9.51 -28.22 -4.85
N LYS A 212 -10.23 -27.40 -4.10
CA LYS A 212 -10.83 -26.16 -4.57
C LYS A 212 -10.28 -24.96 -3.81
N VAL A 213 -9.69 -24.01 -4.54
CA VAL A 213 -9.21 -22.74 -4.01
C VAL A 213 -10.01 -21.57 -4.57
N ALA A 214 -10.07 -20.48 -3.82
CA ALA A 214 -10.69 -19.22 -4.22
C ALA A 214 -9.90 -18.03 -3.70
N PRO A 215 -10.00 -16.85 -4.34
CA PRO A 215 -9.52 -15.60 -3.77
C PRO A 215 -10.30 -15.25 -2.50
N LEU A 216 -9.68 -14.46 -1.61
CA LEU A 216 -10.37 -13.81 -0.50
C LEU A 216 -11.50 -12.91 -1.02
N GLU A 217 -12.61 -12.86 -0.30
CA GLU A 217 -13.68 -11.92 -0.58
C GLU A 217 -13.28 -10.50 -0.10
N PRO A 218 -13.84 -9.41 -0.68
CA PRO A 218 -13.48 -8.05 -0.28
C PRO A 218 -13.63 -7.76 1.22
N ASN A 219 -14.65 -8.30 1.88
CA ASN A 219 -14.82 -8.15 3.33
C ASN A 219 -13.76 -8.87 4.16
N GLU A 220 -13.18 -9.95 3.64
CA GLU A 220 -12.04 -10.63 4.25
C GLU A 220 -10.75 -9.81 4.09
N VAL A 221 -10.59 -9.18 2.93
CA VAL A 221 -9.47 -8.24 2.67
C VAL A 221 -9.59 -7.01 3.56
N GLU A 222 -10.79 -6.44 3.72
CA GLU A 222 -11.06 -5.35 4.66
C GLU A 222 -10.59 -5.72 6.08
N TYR A 223 -10.99 -6.89 6.55
CA TYR A 223 -10.63 -7.39 7.87
C TYR A 223 -9.11 -7.52 8.05
N LEU A 224 -8.41 -8.11 7.07
CA LEU A 224 -6.95 -8.27 7.10
C LEU A 224 -6.19 -6.94 7.08
N LEU A 225 -6.76 -5.91 6.49
CA LEU A 225 -6.19 -4.56 6.44
C LEU A 225 -6.58 -3.68 7.64
N GLY A 226 -7.46 -4.18 8.52
CA GLY A 226 -7.92 -3.48 9.70
C GLY A 226 -9.09 -2.51 9.47
N PHE A 227 -9.73 -2.57 8.31
CA PHE A 227 -10.97 -1.82 8.04
C PHE A 227 -12.19 -2.46 8.71
N PRO A 228 -13.24 -1.67 8.98
CA PRO A 228 -14.54 -2.20 9.36
C PRO A 228 -15.08 -3.15 8.27
N ARG A 229 -15.89 -4.11 8.69
CA ARG A 229 -16.58 -4.99 7.76
C ARG A 229 -17.47 -4.18 6.82
N ASP A 230 -17.46 -4.53 5.55
CA ASP A 230 -18.24 -3.89 4.50
C ASP A 230 -17.88 -2.39 4.26
N HIS A 231 -16.69 -1.97 4.71
CA HIS A 231 -16.19 -0.60 4.53
C HIS A 231 -16.24 -0.13 3.07
N THR A 232 -15.91 -1.00 2.13
CA THR A 232 -15.92 -0.69 0.68
C THR A 232 -17.22 -1.08 -0.01
N ARG A 233 -18.29 -1.38 0.75
CA ARG A 233 -19.61 -1.70 0.19
C ARG A 233 -20.16 -0.51 -0.60
N GLY A 234 -20.92 -0.80 -1.67
CA GLY A 234 -21.54 0.24 -2.53
C GLY A 234 -20.77 0.53 -3.81
N VAL A 235 -19.61 -0.09 -4.02
CA VAL A 235 -18.89 -0.10 -5.31
C VAL A 235 -18.71 -1.53 -5.82
N GLY A 236 -18.40 -1.67 -7.12
CA GLY A 236 -18.22 -2.98 -7.75
C GLY A 236 -17.05 -3.78 -7.15
N LYS A 237 -17.12 -5.11 -7.20
CA LYS A 237 -16.14 -6.02 -6.60
C LYS A 237 -14.70 -5.73 -7.06
N THR A 238 -14.49 -5.44 -8.34
CA THR A 238 -13.18 -5.07 -8.90
C THR A 238 -12.65 -3.78 -8.31
N GLU A 239 -13.51 -2.78 -8.15
CA GLU A 239 -13.11 -1.49 -7.54
C GLU A 239 -12.81 -1.65 -6.06
N ARG A 240 -13.53 -2.51 -5.33
CA ARG A 240 -13.21 -2.85 -3.94
C ARG A 240 -11.80 -3.40 -3.81
N TYR A 241 -11.42 -4.39 -4.61
CA TYR A 241 -10.05 -4.94 -4.58
C TYR A 241 -8.99 -3.90 -4.93
N LYS A 242 -9.26 -3.06 -5.94
CA LYS A 242 -8.35 -1.99 -6.34
C LYS A 242 -8.13 -0.98 -5.22
N SER A 243 -9.18 -0.52 -4.59
CA SER A 243 -9.12 0.44 -3.49
C SER A 243 -8.42 -0.14 -2.27
N LEU A 244 -8.75 -1.39 -1.87
CA LEU A 244 -8.13 -2.10 -0.75
C LEU A 244 -6.65 -2.38 -1.00
N GLY A 245 -6.28 -2.82 -2.20
CA GLY A 245 -4.89 -3.08 -2.57
C GLY A 245 -4.00 -1.83 -2.55
N ASN A 246 -4.58 -0.64 -2.73
CA ASN A 246 -3.87 0.64 -2.66
C ASN A 246 -3.97 1.33 -1.29
N SER A 247 -4.77 0.83 -0.35
CA SER A 247 -4.99 1.46 0.94
C SER A 247 -3.82 1.29 1.92
N PHE A 248 -3.85 2.02 3.02
CA PHE A 248 -3.02 1.77 4.19
C PHE A 248 -3.36 0.41 4.85
N HIS A 249 -2.41 -0.12 5.60
CA HIS A 249 -2.66 -1.15 6.59
C HIS A 249 -3.03 -0.46 7.91
N VAL A 250 -4.31 -0.45 8.24
CA VAL A 250 -4.87 0.35 9.33
C VAL A 250 -4.20 0.05 10.68
N ASP A 251 -3.96 -1.23 10.99
CA ASP A 251 -3.36 -1.61 12.27
C ASP A 251 -1.91 -1.10 12.42
N THR A 252 -1.14 -1.07 11.32
CA THR A 252 0.21 -0.50 11.33
C THR A 252 0.18 1.01 11.51
N VAL A 253 -0.69 1.70 10.77
CA VAL A 253 -0.85 3.15 10.88
C VAL A 253 -1.35 3.53 12.26
N ALA A 254 -2.32 2.80 12.81
CA ALA A 254 -2.82 3.01 14.17
C ALA A 254 -1.72 2.80 15.23
N TYR A 255 -0.84 1.81 15.06
CA TYR A 255 0.30 1.62 15.95
C TYR A 255 1.21 2.85 15.99
N HIS A 256 1.53 3.44 14.82
CA HIS A 256 2.33 4.65 14.74
C HIS A 256 1.61 5.88 15.29
N LEU A 257 0.31 6.03 14.99
CA LEU A 257 -0.50 7.18 15.42
C LEU A 257 -0.97 7.09 16.89
N SER A 258 -0.76 5.96 17.56
CA SER A 258 -1.25 5.73 18.94
C SER A 258 -0.77 6.78 19.94
N VAL A 259 0.41 7.34 19.72
CA VAL A 259 1.00 8.41 20.54
C VAL A 259 0.19 9.70 20.53
N LEU A 260 -0.61 9.95 19.48
CA LEU A 260 -1.42 11.16 19.35
C LEU A 260 -2.60 11.19 20.34
N ARG A 261 -3.05 10.04 20.86
CA ARG A 261 -4.20 9.97 21.77
C ARG A 261 -4.00 10.82 23.02
N ASP A 262 -2.85 10.68 23.65
CA ASP A 262 -2.53 11.40 24.89
C ASP A 262 -2.10 12.85 24.61
N MET A 263 -1.60 13.12 23.42
CA MET A 263 -1.17 14.46 22.99
C MET A 263 -2.36 15.36 22.62
N PHE A 264 -3.45 14.77 22.12
CA PHE A 264 -4.62 15.50 21.63
C PHE A 264 -5.93 14.97 22.26
N PRO A 265 -6.13 15.14 23.58
CA PRO A 265 -7.29 14.60 24.27
C PRO A 265 -8.63 15.22 23.77
N ASN A 266 -8.57 16.41 23.18
CA ASN A 266 -9.73 17.11 22.61
C ASN A 266 -9.91 16.85 21.11
N GLY A 267 -9.17 15.93 20.55
CA GLY A 267 -9.22 15.57 19.13
C GLY A 267 -8.25 16.34 18.25
N VAL A 268 -8.23 15.97 16.97
CA VAL A 268 -7.28 16.46 15.96
C VAL A 268 -7.97 17.11 14.77
N SER A 269 -7.30 18.07 14.16
CA SER A 269 -7.59 18.58 12.81
C SER A 269 -6.59 17.99 11.82
N VAL A 270 -7.07 17.35 10.77
CA VAL A 270 -6.26 16.52 9.86
C VAL A 270 -6.33 17.05 8.44
N LEU A 271 -5.17 17.14 7.80
CA LEU A 271 -5.08 17.26 6.34
C LEU A 271 -4.64 15.90 5.79
N SER A 272 -5.55 15.23 5.09
CA SER A 272 -5.35 13.89 4.54
C SER A 272 -5.17 13.98 3.04
N LEU A 273 -3.95 13.69 2.57
CA LEU A 273 -3.57 13.78 1.16
C LEU A 273 -3.52 12.39 0.55
N PHE A 274 -4.10 12.23 -0.65
CA PHE A 274 -4.26 10.93 -1.30
C PHE A 274 -5.01 9.95 -0.39
N THR A 275 -6.09 10.42 0.18
CA THR A 275 -6.83 9.78 1.30
C THR A 275 -7.26 8.35 0.99
N GLY A 276 -7.49 8.02 -0.29
CA GLY A 276 -7.99 6.72 -0.69
C GLY A 276 -9.36 6.45 -0.05
N ILE A 277 -9.48 5.30 0.58
CA ILE A 277 -10.71 4.89 1.29
C ILE A 277 -10.70 5.25 2.78
N GLY A 278 -9.84 6.17 3.20
CA GLY A 278 -9.82 6.68 4.58
C GLY A 278 -9.06 5.82 5.58
N GLY A 279 -7.95 5.20 5.18
CA GLY A 279 -7.18 4.32 6.08
C GLY A 279 -6.58 5.04 7.29
N GLY A 280 -6.17 6.29 7.15
CA GLY A 280 -5.69 7.13 8.24
C GLY A 280 -6.82 7.52 9.20
N GLU A 281 -7.96 7.90 8.66
CA GLU A 281 -9.16 8.27 9.40
C GLU A 281 -9.72 7.08 10.19
N VAL A 282 -9.78 5.90 9.58
CA VAL A 282 -10.18 4.67 10.28
C VAL A 282 -9.21 4.32 11.40
N ALA A 283 -7.90 4.53 11.20
CA ALA A 283 -6.90 4.32 12.25
C ALA A 283 -7.12 5.26 13.44
N LEU A 284 -7.32 6.56 13.21
CA LEU A 284 -7.62 7.54 14.25
C LEU A 284 -8.92 7.20 15.00
N HIS A 285 -9.97 6.85 14.25
CA HIS A 285 -11.24 6.43 14.87
C HIS A 285 -11.08 5.20 15.78
N ARG A 286 -10.39 4.16 15.29
CA ARG A 286 -10.14 2.94 16.08
C ARG A 286 -9.27 3.18 17.31
N LEU A 287 -8.43 4.21 17.29
CA LEU A 287 -7.67 4.68 18.46
C LEU A 287 -8.52 5.49 19.46
N GLY A 288 -9.77 5.81 19.13
CA GLY A 288 -10.63 6.69 19.92
C GLY A 288 -10.22 8.16 19.85
N ILE A 289 -9.46 8.56 18.84
CA ILE A 289 -9.06 9.95 18.63
C ILE A 289 -10.16 10.66 17.85
N HIS A 290 -10.78 11.66 18.45
CA HIS A 290 -11.81 12.46 17.78
C HIS A 290 -11.21 13.30 16.66
N MET A 291 -11.80 13.25 15.46
CA MET A 291 -11.44 14.10 14.33
C MET A 291 -12.37 15.32 14.29
N ARG A 292 -11.90 16.48 14.78
CA ARG A 292 -12.66 17.73 14.78
C ARG A 292 -12.94 18.22 13.36
N ALA A 293 -11.93 18.13 12.50
CA ALA A 293 -12.03 18.45 11.09
C ALA A 293 -11.07 17.59 10.29
N VAL A 294 -11.49 17.16 9.11
CA VAL A 294 -10.64 16.50 8.11
C VAL A 294 -10.81 17.21 6.77
N VAL A 295 -9.71 17.67 6.20
CA VAL A 295 -9.64 18.06 4.80
C VAL A 295 -9.07 16.88 4.03
N SER A 296 -9.92 16.17 3.31
CA SER A 296 -9.61 14.96 2.54
C SER A 296 -9.37 15.28 1.08
N VAL A 297 -8.25 14.85 0.54
CA VAL A 297 -7.88 15.07 -0.87
C VAL A 297 -7.74 13.73 -1.57
N GLU A 298 -8.70 13.41 -2.44
CA GLU A 298 -8.75 12.13 -3.16
C GLU A 298 -9.40 12.30 -4.53
N ILE A 299 -8.69 11.93 -5.59
CA ILE A 299 -9.16 12.10 -6.97
C ILE A 299 -10.23 11.04 -7.36
N GLY A 300 -10.17 9.86 -6.76
CA GLY A 300 -11.08 8.74 -7.07
C GLY A 300 -12.47 8.96 -6.48
N GLU A 301 -13.47 9.16 -7.31
CA GLU A 301 -14.85 9.36 -6.84
C GLU A 301 -15.38 8.17 -6.03
N ALA A 302 -15.05 6.94 -6.44
CA ALA A 302 -15.44 5.74 -5.71
C ALA A 302 -14.84 5.74 -4.29
N ASN A 303 -13.58 6.13 -4.15
CA ASN A 303 -12.91 6.24 -2.86
C ASN A 303 -13.56 7.33 -1.98
N ARG A 304 -13.86 8.51 -2.55
CA ARG A 304 -14.56 9.58 -1.81
C ARG A 304 -15.92 9.11 -1.31
N ARG A 305 -16.69 8.39 -2.15
CA ARG A 305 -18.01 7.85 -1.73
C ARG A 305 -17.87 6.85 -0.58
N ILE A 306 -16.84 6.00 -0.60
CA ILE A 306 -16.56 5.05 0.48
C ILE A 306 -16.25 5.80 1.78
N LEU A 307 -15.32 6.76 1.74
CA LEU A 307 -14.96 7.56 2.89
C LEU A 307 -16.17 8.32 3.45
N ARG A 308 -16.93 9.01 2.59
CA ARG A 308 -18.11 9.79 3.01
C ARG A 308 -19.15 8.89 3.67
N GLY A 309 -19.49 7.75 3.06
CA GLY A 309 -20.47 6.81 3.63
C GLY A 309 -20.07 6.28 5.00
N TRP A 310 -18.77 6.03 5.23
CA TRP A 310 -18.26 5.66 6.53
C TRP A 310 -18.26 6.85 7.51
N TRP A 311 -17.85 8.04 7.05
CA TRP A 311 -17.79 9.26 7.85
C TRP A 311 -19.17 9.64 8.39
N ASP A 312 -20.17 9.70 7.54
CA ASP A 312 -21.54 10.07 7.90
C ASP A 312 -22.17 9.15 8.94
N GLN A 313 -21.70 7.89 9.01
CA GLN A 313 -22.20 6.90 9.97
C GLN A 313 -21.43 6.88 11.30
N THR A 314 -20.20 7.36 11.31
CA THR A 314 -19.29 7.10 12.43
C THR A 314 -18.67 8.35 13.04
N GLN A 315 -18.69 9.49 12.34
CA GLN A 315 -18.01 10.71 12.76
C GLN A 315 -18.99 11.87 12.98
N THR A 316 -18.60 12.80 13.83
CA THR A 316 -19.34 14.01 14.14
C THR A 316 -18.60 15.29 13.76
N GLY A 317 -17.33 15.18 13.39
CA GLY A 317 -16.52 16.31 12.95
C GLY A 317 -16.85 16.80 11.53
N THR A 318 -16.13 17.79 11.06
CA THR A 318 -16.31 18.37 9.73
C THR A 318 -15.46 17.63 8.72
N LEU A 319 -16.04 17.07 7.64
CA LEU A 319 -15.34 16.56 6.48
C LEU A 319 -15.42 17.56 5.33
N ILE A 320 -14.26 17.94 4.79
CA ILE A 320 -14.14 18.72 3.56
C ILE A 320 -13.45 17.84 2.52
N GLU A 321 -14.08 17.68 1.37
CA GLU A 321 -13.53 16.86 0.27
C GLU A 321 -13.02 17.72 -0.86
N ILE A 322 -11.80 17.43 -1.31
CA ILE A 322 -11.14 18.06 -2.44
C ILE A 322 -10.74 16.96 -3.41
N ALA A 323 -11.07 17.11 -4.69
CA ALA A 323 -10.80 16.08 -5.68
C ALA A 323 -9.34 16.03 -6.10
N ASP A 324 -8.73 17.18 -6.41
CA ASP A 324 -7.38 17.23 -6.97
C ASP A 324 -6.39 17.92 -6.02
N VAL A 325 -5.34 17.23 -5.67
CA VAL A 325 -4.24 17.77 -4.85
C VAL A 325 -3.59 19.00 -5.46
N LYS A 326 -3.63 19.13 -6.77
CA LYS A 326 -3.11 20.31 -7.50
C LYS A 326 -3.92 21.57 -7.25
N SER A 327 -5.19 21.44 -6.89
CA SER A 327 -6.07 22.57 -6.57
C SER A 327 -5.78 23.22 -5.21
N LEU A 328 -5.04 22.55 -4.32
CA LEU A 328 -4.62 23.12 -3.05
C LEU A 328 -3.54 24.19 -3.23
N THR A 329 -3.99 25.41 -3.49
CA THR A 329 -3.11 26.60 -3.54
C THR A 329 -2.69 27.03 -2.13
N PRO A 330 -1.61 27.83 -1.99
CA PRO A 330 -1.20 28.38 -0.70
C PRO A 330 -2.33 29.15 0.00
N ASP A 331 -3.13 29.91 -0.73
CA ASP A 331 -4.25 30.69 -0.17
C ASP A 331 -5.37 29.81 0.37
N ILE A 332 -5.71 28.74 -0.35
CA ILE A 332 -6.70 27.75 0.10
C ILE A 332 -6.21 27.07 1.37
N ILE A 333 -4.94 26.67 1.42
CA ILE A 333 -4.34 26.04 2.61
C ILE A 333 -4.36 27.02 3.78
N ALA A 334 -3.93 28.29 3.58
CA ALA A 334 -3.96 29.32 4.61
C ALA A 334 -5.38 29.59 5.13
N SER A 335 -6.38 29.57 4.25
CA SER A 335 -7.79 29.68 4.63
C SER A 335 -8.23 28.55 5.57
N TYR A 336 -7.84 27.29 5.29
CA TYR A 336 -8.15 26.17 6.18
C TYR A 336 -7.36 26.22 7.50
N VAL A 337 -6.10 26.63 7.44
CA VAL A 337 -5.27 26.85 8.65
C VAL A 337 -5.95 27.88 9.55
N GLY A 338 -6.38 29.03 9.01
CA GLY A 338 -7.12 30.03 9.78
C GLY A 338 -8.47 29.53 10.30
N ARG A 339 -9.21 28.77 9.48
CA ARG A 339 -10.54 28.24 9.87
C ARG A 339 -10.50 27.24 11.01
N PHE A 340 -9.50 26.35 11.03
CA PHE A 340 -9.40 25.26 11.99
C PHE A 340 -8.41 25.51 13.13
N GLY A 341 -7.71 26.63 13.13
CA GLY A 341 -6.65 26.92 14.09
C GLY A 341 -5.39 26.09 13.84
N GLY A 342 -5.13 25.73 12.58
CA GLY A 342 -4.03 24.86 12.16
C GLY A 342 -4.44 23.42 11.91
N PHE A 343 -3.47 22.61 11.47
CA PHE A 343 -3.60 21.16 11.35
C PHE A 343 -2.67 20.49 12.36
N ASP A 344 -3.22 19.56 13.13
CA ASP A 344 -2.44 18.76 14.08
C ASP A 344 -1.68 17.65 13.36
N LEU A 345 -2.24 17.11 12.27
CA LEU A 345 -1.68 16.02 11.48
C LEU A 345 -1.84 16.27 9.97
N VAL A 346 -0.74 16.11 9.23
CA VAL A 346 -0.75 15.99 7.76
C VAL A 346 -0.37 14.56 7.42
N ILE A 347 -1.31 13.78 6.91
CA ILE A 347 -1.13 12.34 6.62
C ILE A 347 -1.33 12.07 5.13
N GLY A 348 -0.54 11.15 4.54
CA GLY A 348 -0.75 10.74 3.18
C GLY A 348 0.23 9.70 2.66
N GLY A 349 -0.12 9.14 1.50
CA GLY A 349 0.73 8.24 0.73
C GLY A 349 0.50 8.50 -0.76
N SER A 350 1.50 9.05 -1.45
CA SER A 350 1.36 9.34 -2.89
C SER A 350 1.27 8.03 -3.70
N PRO A 351 0.66 8.06 -4.89
CA PRO A 351 0.56 6.87 -5.74
C PRO A 351 1.92 6.22 -6.01
N CYS A 352 1.99 4.89 -5.90
CA CYS A 352 3.22 4.11 -6.03
C CYS A 352 3.40 3.44 -7.41
N ASN A 353 2.60 3.81 -8.41
CA ASN A 353 2.55 3.08 -9.70
C ASN A 353 3.90 3.00 -10.42
N ASN A 354 4.74 4.03 -10.33
CA ASN A 354 6.08 4.05 -10.91
C ASN A 354 7.18 3.58 -9.94
N LEU A 355 6.83 3.23 -8.71
CA LEU A 355 7.76 2.77 -7.67
C LEU A 355 7.65 1.26 -7.43
N ALA A 356 6.44 0.71 -7.51
CA ALA A 356 6.17 -0.67 -7.14
C ALA A 356 6.82 -1.69 -8.09
N GLY A 357 7.40 -2.75 -7.54
CA GLY A 357 8.03 -3.84 -8.30
C GLY A 357 7.08 -4.65 -9.18
N SER A 358 5.76 -4.50 -9.02
CA SER A 358 4.75 -5.09 -9.91
C SER A 358 4.69 -4.41 -11.29
N ASN A 359 5.14 -3.16 -11.41
CA ASN A 359 5.20 -2.42 -12.67
C ASN A 359 6.60 -2.53 -13.29
N ARG A 360 6.85 -3.62 -14.03
CA ARG A 360 8.17 -3.91 -14.60
C ARG A 360 8.57 -3.01 -15.79
N HIS A 361 7.65 -2.22 -16.36
CA HIS A 361 7.86 -1.50 -17.61
C HIS A 361 7.95 0.02 -17.45
N HIS A 362 7.53 0.57 -16.32
CA HIS A 362 7.46 2.01 -16.05
C HIS A 362 7.85 2.29 -14.58
N ARG A 363 9.09 1.91 -14.20
CA ARG A 363 9.66 2.19 -12.87
C ARG A 363 10.57 3.42 -12.95
N ASP A 364 9.96 4.55 -13.32
CA ASP A 364 10.67 5.81 -13.55
C ASP A 364 11.00 6.55 -12.23
N GLY A 365 10.86 5.86 -11.09
CA GLY A 365 11.09 6.46 -9.78
C GLY A 365 10.15 7.62 -9.51
N LEU A 366 10.64 8.67 -8.85
CA LEU A 366 9.88 9.89 -8.58
C LEU A 366 9.68 10.78 -9.82
N GLU A 367 10.34 10.48 -10.94
CA GLU A 367 10.14 11.17 -12.23
C GLU A 367 8.87 10.69 -12.95
N GLY A 368 8.30 9.56 -12.55
CA GLY A 368 7.08 9.02 -13.12
C GLY A 368 5.87 9.91 -12.83
N GLU A 369 4.95 10.00 -13.78
CA GLU A 369 3.76 10.86 -13.73
C GLU A 369 2.98 10.74 -12.40
N GLN A 370 2.77 9.51 -11.93
CA GLN A 370 2.02 9.27 -10.71
C GLN A 370 2.87 9.47 -9.44
N SER A 371 4.10 9.01 -9.46
CA SER A 371 4.99 9.07 -8.29
C SER A 371 5.50 10.48 -8.02
N SER A 372 5.56 11.36 -9.04
CA SER A 372 5.89 12.77 -8.90
C SER A 372 4.88 13.56 -8.04
N LEU A 373 3.69 13.00 -7.82
CA LEU A 373 2.72 13.57 -6.89
C LEU A 373 3.22 13.64 -5.43
N PHE A 374 4.31 12.93 -5.09
CA PHE A 374 5.04 13.12 -3.83
C PHE A 374 5.46 14.59 -3.61
N TYR A 375 5.88 15.29 -4.67
CA TYR A 375 6.30 16.69 -4.55
C TYR A 375 5.14 17.62 -4.17
N HIS A 376 3.89 17.25 -4.47
CA HIS A 376 2.72 17.96 -3.95
C HIS A 376 2.52 17.75 -2.47
N TYR A 377 2.78 16.53 -1.95
CA TYR A 377 2.75 16.28 -0.51
C TYR A 377 3.73 17.20 0.22
N PHE A 378 4.98 17.22 -0.23
CA PHE A 378 6.01 18.07 0.35
C PHE A 378 5.64 19.55 0.29
N ARG A 379 5.26 20.07 -0.90
CA ARG A 379 4.85 21.47 -1.09
C ARG A 379 3.72 21.86 -0.13
N ILE A 380 2.72 21.02 -0.01
CA ILE A 380 1.56 21.29 0.85
C ILE A 380 1.98 21.29 2.33
N LEU A 381 2.79 20.33 2.76
CA LEU A 381 3.32 20.28 4.12
C LEU A 381 4.11 21.55 4.46
N ASP A 382 4.96 22.03 3.55
CA ASP A 382 5.75 23.25 3.72
C ASP A 382 4.85 24.49 3.83
N VAL A 383 3.82 24.61 2.99
CA VAL A 383 2.83 25.69 3.05
C VAL A 383 2.05 25.66 4.37
N VAL A 384 1.61 24.49 4.84
CA VAL A 384 0.91 24.34 6.12
C VAL A 384 1.81 24.83 7.26
N LYS A 385 3.05 24.38 7.34
CA LYS A 385 4.00 24.79 8.37
C LYS A 385 4.25 26.31 8.33
N SER A 386 4.44 26.85 7.14
CA SER A 386 4.64 28.28 6.95
C SER A 386 3.40 29.12 7.33
N ALA A 387 2.20 28.61 7.06
CA ALA A 387 0.96 29.28 7.43
C ALA A 387 0.74 29.25 8.95
N MET A 388 0.99 28.09 9.59
CA MET A 388 0.88 27.94 11.04
C MET A 388 1.91 28.77 11.82
N ALA A 389 3.13 28.92 11.29
CA ALA A 389 4.17 29.74 11.92
C ALA A 389 3.85 31.25 11.91
N ARG A 390 2.87 31.69 11.08
CA ARG A 390 2.42 33.09 10.99
C ARG A 390 1.18 33.39 11.84
N MET A 391 0.57 32.38 12.45
CA MET A 391 -0.54 32.54 13.39
C MET A 391 -0.05 33.01 14.76
#